data_d4444b23ae62988f53362a473d524f4f
#
_entry.id   d4444b23ae62988f53362a473d524f4f
#
_cell.length_a   1.000
_cell.length_b   1.000
_cell.length_c   1.000
_cell.angle_alpha   90.00
_cell.angle_beta   90.00
_cell.angle_gamma   90.00
#
_symmetry.space_group_name_H-M   'P 1'
#
loop_
_entity.id
_entity.type
_entity.pdbx_description
1 polymer ?
#
loop_
_entity_poly.entity_id
_entity_poly.type
_entity_poly.pdbx_seq_one_letter_code
_entity_poly.pdbx_strand_id
1 'polypeptide(L)'
;GRVDDVDLFKQPEGAREQYAAILSDIPDYCCVLFVYDTVEFKINGTMKKLAAAVKEHAQILSFGKQSERDLCSWITRHFRAHGKSVTDELCQYLIFRTDGLMTTLGGEIDKIAAYQEGDAITRGAIDAVVIPALSAQTFDISDAVVNRDFEKALFKLQELYAMQTDPIAVLGAIGAQLRRLYYARVILSAGGGQKELMELTGLKSYPAGLTMTAARRVTDRFCQSAIQLVLDTDLAMKTSAGEQEQLLELLLVRLAQEAQHG
;
A
#
# COMPACT_ATOMS: atom_id res chain seq x y z
N GLY A 1 5.21 -32.00 2.81
CA GLY A 1 4.46 -31.51 1.64
C GLY A 1 3.93 -30.11 1.89
N ARG A 2 3.67 -29.33 0.82
CA ARG A 2 3.09 -27.99 0.87
C ARG A 2 1.82 -27.97 0.01
N VAL A 3 0.76 -27.35 0.55
CA VAL A 3 -0.52 -27.16 -0.11
C VAL A 3 -0.89 -25.67 0.00
N ASP A 4 -1.06 -25.01 -1.12
CA ASP A 4 -1.30 -23.57 -1.17
C ASP A 4 -2.77 -23.25 -1.48
N ASP A 5 -3.37 -22.32 -0.71
CA ASP A 5 -4.68 -21.70 -0.91
C ASP A 5 -5.87 -22.67 -1.14
N VAL A 6 -5.80 -23.87 -0.59
CA VAL A 6 -6.92 -24.82 -0.60
C VAL A 6 -7.81 -24.60 0.63
N ASP A 7 -8.99 -24.00 0.45
CA ASP A 7 -9.98 -23.89 1.53
C ASP A 7 -10.57 -25.27 1.85
N LEU A 8 -10.02 -25.90 2.89
CA LEU A 8 -10.42 -27.25 3.33
C LEU A 8 -11.91 -27.36 3.65
N PHE A 9 -12.51 -26.28 4.18
CA PHE A 9 -13.91 -26.27 4.61
C PHE A 9 -14.90 -25.98 3.48
N LYS A 10 -14.43 -25.47 2.33
CA LYS A 10 -15.25 -25.28 1.12
C LYS A 10 -15.19 -26.46 0.14
N GLN A 11 -14.39 -27.48 0.43
CA GLN A 11 -14.32 -28.68 -0.41
C GLN A 11 -15.62 -29.51 -0.34
N PRO A 12 -15.92 -30.34 -1.35
CA PRO A 12 -17.00 -31.32 -1.31
C PRO A 12 -16.87 -32.27 -0.12
N GLU A 13 -17.99 -32.85 0.34
CA GLU A 13 -18.04 -33.66 1.56
C GLU A 13 -17.07 -34.83 1.55
N GLY A 14 -16.97 -35.57 0.45
CA GLY A 14 -16.00 -36.66 0.32
C GLY A 14 -14.56 -36.24 0.42
N ALA A 15 -14.21 -35.07 -0.14
CA ALA A 15 -12.85 -34.52 -0.02
C ALA A 15 -12.56 -34.06 1.42
N ARG A 16 -13.53 -33.46 2.10
CA ARG A 16 -13.37 -33.07 3.52
C ARG A 16 -13.14 -34.27 4.44
N GLU A 17 -13.83 -35.39 4.18
CA GLU A 17 -13.58 -36.62 4.93
C GLU A 17 -12.20 -37.20 4.69
N GLN A 18 -11.70 -37.15 3.45
CA GLN A 18 -10.33 -37.56 3.11
C GLN A 18 -9.29 -36.65 3.82
N TYR A 19 -9.49 -35.32 3.80
CA TYR A 19 -8.60 -34.40 4.55
C TYR A 19 -8.64 -34.67 6.05
N ALA A 20 -9.79 -34.93 6.63
CA ALA A 20 -9.87 -35.28 8.03
C ALA A 20 -9.13 -36.58 8.37
N ALA A 21 -9.24 -37.60 7.52
CA ALA A 21 -8.51 -38.86 7.68
C ALA A 21 -6.99 -38.67 7.56
N ILE A 22 -6.54 -37.91 6.54
CA ILE A 22 -5.10 -37.63 6.33
C ILE A 22 -4.54 -36.87 7.52
N LEU A 23 -5.23 -35.83 8.00
CA LEU A 23 -4.75 -35.00 9.13
C LEU A 23 -4.66 -35.83 10.44
N SER A 24 -5.53 -36.84 10.61
CA SER A 24 -5.54 -37.68 11.80
C SER A 24 -4.49 -38.81 11.79
N ASP A 25 -3.86 -39.08 10.63
CA ASP A 25 -2.90 -40.17 10.45
C ASP A 25 -1.69 -39.74 9.63
N ILE A 26 -1.06 -38.61 10.01
CA ILE A 26 0.17 -38.13 9.42
C ILE A 26 1.35 -38.85 10.10
N PRO A 27 2.20 -39.59 9.35
CA PRO A 27 3.36 -40.24 9.94
C PRO A 27 4.34 -39.26 10.56
N ASP A 28 5.01 -39.63 11.64
CA ASP A 28 5.96 -38.80 12.40
C ASP A 28 7.11 -38.20 11.56
N TYR A 29 7.46 -38.86 10.44
CA TYR A 29 8.48 -38.38 9.51
C TYR A 29 7.93 -37.42 8.44
N CYS A 30 6.63 -37.16 8.45
CA CYS A 30 5.97 -36.25 7.51
C CYS A 30 5.59 -34.91 8.16
N CYS A 31 5.85 -33.82 7.43
CA CYS A 31 5.30 -32.51 7.74
C CYS A 31 4.49 -32.00 6.55
N VAL A 32 3.23 -31.63 6.78
CA VAL A 32 2.35 -31.04 5.78
C VAL A 32 2.04 -29.61 6.17
N LEU A 33 2.36 -28.67 5.27
CA LEU A 33 2.11 -27.25 5.44
C LEU A 33 0.95 -26.83 4.55
N PHE A 34 -0.13 -26.34 5.15
CA PHE A 34 -1.19 -25.64 4.44
C PHE A 34 -0.91 -24.15 4.55
N VAL A 35 -0.69 -23.49 3.41
CA VAL A 35 -0.40 -22.06 3.34
C VAL A 35 -1.62 -21.35 2.78
N TYR A 36 -2.13 -20.37 3.49
CA TYR A 36 -3.27 -19.53 3.10
C TYR A 36 -2.78 -18.11 2.91
N ASP A 37 -2.60 -17.69 1.67
CA ASP A 37 -2.12 -16.35 1.31
C ASP A 37 -3.25 -15.48 0.73
N THR A 38 -4.01 -16.03 -0.22
CA THR A 38 -5.13 -15.35 -0.87
C THR A 38 -6.49 -15.73 -0.27
N VAL A 39 -6.58 -16.91 0.34
CA VAL A 39 -7.81 -17.45 0.96
C VAL A 39 -7.74 -17.29 2.48
N GLU A 40 -8.75 -16.68 3.08
CA GLU A 40 -8.85 -16.60 4.54
C GLU A 40 -9.21 -17.97 5.14
N PHE A 41 -8.33 -18.50 5.99
CA PHE A 41 -8.60 -19.73 6.71
C PHE A 41 -9.52 -19.50 7.91
N LYS A 42 -10.70 -20.18 7.88
CA LYS A 42 -11.65 -20.19 9.00
C LYS A 42 -12.12 -21.59 9.29
N ILE A 43 -12.03 -22.01 10.55
CA ILE A 43 -12.59 -23.28 10.98
C ILE A 43 -14.10 -23.18 10.99
N ASN A 44 -14.77 -24.03 10.20
CA ASN A 44 -16.22 -24.17 10.22
C ASN A 44 -16.62 -25.26 11.23
N GLY A 45 -17.11 -24.86 12.40
CA GLY A 45 -17.53 -25.76 13.47
C GLY A 45 -18.71 -26.67 13.15
N THR A 46 -19.50 -26.40 12.07
CA THR A 46 -20.59 -27.30 11.63
C THR A 46 -20.06 -28.59 10.99
N MET A 47 -18.82 -28.54 10.47
CA MET A 47 -18.12 -29.69 9.86
C MET A 47 -17.29 -30.42 10.91
N LYS A 48 -17.96 -31.07 11.84
CA LYS A 48 -17.40 -31.59 13.10
C LYS A 48 -16.13 -32.44 12.94
N LYS A 49 -16.12 -33.39 12.00
CA LYS A 49 -15.00 -34.32 11.78
C LYS A 49 -13.72 -33.55 11.37
N LEU A 50 -13.79 -32.71 10.33
CA LEU A 50 -12.65 -31.95 9.85
C LEU A 50 -12.20 -30.89 10.87
N ALA A 51 -13.15 -30.21 11.51
CA ALA A 51 -12.85 -29.22 12.55
C ALA A 51 -12.14 -29.84 13.77
N ALA A 52 -12.52 -31.06 14.15
CA ALA A 52 -11.86 -31.81 15.22
C ALA A 52 -10.44 -32.21 14.79
N ALA A 53 -10.26 -32.81 13.62
CA ALA A 53 -8.96 -33.20 13.08
C ALA A 53 -7.98 -32.01 13.02
N VAL A 54 -8.43 -30.86 12.51
CA VAL A 54 -7.58 -29.64 12.47
C VAL A 54 -7.20 -29.17 13.86
N LYS A 55 -8.13 -29.15 14.81
CA LYS A 55 -7.87 -28.69 16.19
C LYS A 55 -6.93 -29.60 16.97
N GLU A 56 -7.03 -30.90 16.73
CA GLU A 56 -6.30 -31.93 17.48
C GLU A 56 -4.92 -32.22 16.90
N HIS A 57 -4.77 -32.20 15.57
CA HIS A 57 -3.57 -32.64 14.87
C HIS A 57 -2.80 -31.54 14.13
N ALA A 58 -3.35 -30.29 14.04
CA ALA A 58 -2.67 -29.22 13.35
C ALA A 58 -2.33 -28.04 14.27
N GLN A 59 -1.16 -27.45 14.04
CA GLN A 59 -0.80 -26.17 14.62
C GLN A 59 -1.17 -25.04 13.67
N ILE A 60 -2.01 -24.11 14.12
CA ILE A 60 -2.42 -22.94 13.32
C ILE A 60 -1.52 -21.77 13.70
N LEU A 61 -0.77 -21.26 12.71
CA LEU A 61 0.05 -20.07 12.82
C LEU A 61 -0.56 -18.96 11.98
N SER A 62 -0.88 -17.85 12.62
CA SER A 62 -1.46 -16.68 11.93
C SER A 62 -0.43 -15.56 11.83
N PHE A 63 -0.14 -15.12 10.60
CA PHE A 63 0.75 -14.00 10.30
C PHE A 63 -0.10 -12.81 9.83
N GLY A 64 -0.52 -11.98 10.76
CA GLY A 64 -1.24 -10.75 10.44
C GLY A 64 -0.32 -9.64 9.96
N LYS A 65 -0.92 -8.63 9.31
CA LYS A 65 -0.18 -7.39 8.98
C LYS A 65 0.33 -6.75 10.27
N GLN A 66 1.60 -6.40 10.28
CA GLN A 66 2.22 -5.73 11.41
C GLN A 66 1.66 -4.31 11.58
N SER A 67 1.55 -3.85 12.83
CA SER A 67 1.24 -2.45 13.10
C SER A 67 2.39 -1.55 12.64
N GLU A 68 2.11 -0.26 12.39
CA GLU A 68 3.15 0.72 12.02
C GLU A 68 4.26 0.79 13.09
N ARG A 69 3.87 0.71 14.37
CA ARG A 69 4.80 0.70 15.51
C ARG A 69 5.72 -0.53 15.50
N ASP A 70 5.16 -1.71 15.22
CA ASP A 70 5.95 -2.94 15.17
C ASP A 70 6.90 -2.95 13.97
N LEU A 71 6.45 -2.43 12.82
CA LEU A 71 7.30 -2.23 11.64
C LEU A 71 8.44 -1.24 11.94
N CYS A 72 8.19 -0.09 12.56
CA CYS A 72 9.24 0.86 12.96
C CYS A 72 10.25 0.21 13.89
N SER A 73 9.78 -0.54 14.90
CA SER A 73 10.65 -1.27 15.83
C SER A 73 11.48 -2.34 15.11
N TRP A 74 10.91 -3.00 14.11
CA TRP A 74 11.60 -4.00 13.30
C TRP A 74 12.65 -3.35 12.39
N ILE A 75 12.32 -2.25 11.69
CA ILE A 75 13.23 -1.46 10.86
C ILE A 75 14.42 -0.97 11.67
N THR A 76 14.16 -0.41 12.86
CA THR A 76 15.22 0.08 13.76
C THR A 76 16.18 -1.02 14.16
N ARG A 77 15.67 -2.23 14.47
CA ARG A 77 16.52 -3.39 14.81
C ARG A 77 17.37 -3.84 13.62
N HIS A 78 16.80 -3.82 12.39
CA HIS A 78 17.53 -4.19 11.17
C HIS A 78 18.67 -3.20 10.89
N PHE A 79 18.42 -1.90 10.91
CA PHE A 79 19.48 -0.89 10.74
C PHE A 79 20.54 -1.00 11.82
N ARG A 80 20.15 -1.28 13.06
CA ARG A 80 21.11 -1.49 14.16
C ARG A 80 22.02 -2.71 13.91
N ALA A 81 21.51 -3.77 13.29
CA ALA A 81 22.33 -4.93 12.92
C ALA A 81 23.41 -4.58 11.88
N HIS A 82 23.18 -3.54 11.07
CA HIS A 82 24.18 -2.95 10.15
C HIS A 82 25.03 -1.83 10.80
N GLY A 83 24.96 -1.63 12.12
CA GLY A 83 25.68 -0.55 12.79
C GLY A 83 25.10 0.85 12.53
N LYS A 84 23.86 0.93 12.01
CA LYS A 84 23.20 2.20 11.66
C LYS A 84 22.12 2.58 12.67
N SER A 85 21.88 3.88 12.80
CA SER A 85 20.76 4.45 13.57
C SER A 85 19.75 5.11 12.63
N VAL A 86 18.47 5.03 12.96
CA VAL A 86 17.37 5.62 12.19
C VAL A 86 16.33 6.21 13.15
N THR A 87 15.75 7.35 12.80
CA THR A 87 14.67 7.97 13.57
C THR A 87 13.31 7.34 13.24
N ASP A 88 12.36 7.44 14.17
CA ASP A 88 10.99 6.94 13.94
C ASP A 88 10.34 7.60 12.72
N GLU A 89 10.58 8.89 12.48
CA GLU A 89 10.08 9.61 11.31
C GLU A 89 10.61 9.00 10.00
N LEU A 90 11.89 8.66 9.95
CA LEU A 90 12.48 8.01 8.77
C LEU A 90 12.02 6.56 8.61
N CYS A 91 11.72 5.85 9.71
CA CYS A 91 11.06 4.55 9.62
C CYS A 91 9.68 4.65 9.00
N GLN A 92 8.85 5.61 9.44
CA GLN A 92 7.54 5.87 8.86
C GLN A 92 7.63 6.32 7.39
N TYR A 93 8.62 7.13 7.07
CA TYR A 93 8.91 7.55 5.70
C TYR A 93 9.28 6.34 4.81
N LEU A 94 10.16 5.47 5.28
CA LEU A 94 10.53 4.25 4.54
C LEU A 94 9.32 3.32 4.34
N ILE A 95 8.50 3.13 5.37
CA ILE A 95 7.24 2.38 5.28
C ILE A 95 6.31 2.99 4.22
N PHE A 96 6.20 4.31 4.17
CA PHE A 96 5.40 5.01 3.16
C PHE A 96 5.96 4.80 1.75
N ARG A 97 7.29 4.89 1.58
CA ARG A 97 7.94 4.71 0.26
C ARG A 97 7.83 3.29 -0.29
N THR A 98 7.67 2.28 0.58
CA THR A 98 7.70 0.84 0.22
C THR A 98 6.37 0.11 0.40
N ASP A 99 5.28 0.80 0.72
CA ASP A 99 3.98 0.25 1.16
C ASP A 99 4.07 -0.66 2.40
N GLY A 100 5.24 -0.75 3.03
CA GLY A 100 5.46 -1.45 4.28
C GLY A 100 5.42 -2.98 4.18
N LEU A 101 5.68 -3.55 3.02
CA LEU A 101 5.85 -4.99 2.86
C LEU A 101 7.20 -5.42 3.44
N MET A 102 7.20 -6.32 4.45
CA MET A 102 8.43 -6.72 5.17
C MET A 102 9.47 -7.36 4.25
N THR A 103 9.04 -8.10 3.22
CA THR A 103 9.93 -8.70 2.21
C THR A 103 10.69 -7.63 1.42
N THR A 104 10.01 -6.58 1.01
CA THR A 104 10.62 -5.43 0.33
C THR A 104 11.48 -4.61 1.29
N LEU A 105 10.96 -4.32 2.50
CA LEU A 105 11.68 -3.53 3.51
C LEU A 105 13.06 -4.12 3.86
N GLY A 106 13.18 -5.45 3.96
CA GLY A 106 14.46 -6.10 4.26
C GLY A 106 15.53 -5.73 3.24
N GLY A 107 15.25 -5.95 1.96
CA GLY A 107 16.19 -5.61 0.87
C GLY A 107 16.47 -4.11 0.74
N GLU A 108 15.48 -3.25 1.00
CA GLU A 108 15.70 -1.80 0.99
C GLU A 108 16.60 -1.36 2.14
N ILE A 109 16.42 -1.91 3.35
CA ILE A 109 17.27 -1.61 4.50
C ILE A 109 18.73 -1.99 4.22
N ASP A 110 18.97 -3.18 3.66
CA ASP A 110 20.32 -3.64 3.31
C ASP A 110 20.99 -2.68 2.32
N LYS A 111 20.27 -2.26 1.27
CA LYS A 111 20.77 -1.31 0.27
C LYS A 111 21.07 0.07 0.87
N ILE A 112 20.13 0.61 1.67
CA ILE A 112 20.32 1.92 2.32
C ILE A 112 21.49 1.88 3.29
N ALA A 113 21.61 0.82 4.09
CA ALA A 113 22.70 0.67 5.05
C ALA A 113 24.08 0.59 4.35
N ALA A 114 24.15 -0.07 3.19
CA ALA A 114 25.35 -0.15 2.37
C ALA A 114 25.68 1.19 1.68
N TYR A 115 24.67 1.95 1.26
CA TYR A 115 24.84 3.26 0.60
C TYR A 115 25.26 4.37 1.56
N GLN A 116 24.73 4.36 2.79
CA GLN A 116 24.99 5.41 3.79
C GLN A 116 26.37 5.22 4.43
N GLU A 117 27.30 6.12 4.19
CA GLU A 117 28.64 6.05 4.79
C GLU A 117 28.63 6.29 6.30
N GLY A 118 27.88 7.29 6.79
CA GLY A 118 27.77 7.63 8.20
C GLY A 118 26.87 6.68 9.00
N ASP A 119 26.92 6.76 10.34
CA ASP A 119 26.14 5.89 11.24
C ASP A 119 24.65 6.22 11.28
N ALA A 120 24.26 7.45 10.96
CA ALA A 120 22.88 7.89 10.96
C ALA A 120 22.28 7.79 9.54
N ILE A 121 21.16 7.09 9.40
CA ILE A 121 20.40 7.08 8.15
C ILE A 121 19.80 8.45 7.90
N THR A 122 19.90 8.90 6.65
CA THR A 122 19.35 10.19 6.21
C THR A 122 18.20 9.97 5.22
N ARG A 123 17.31 10.97 5.11
CA ARG A 123 16.27 10.97 4.08
C ARG A 123 16.85 10.89 2.67
N GLY A 124 17.96 11.61 2.44
CA GLY A 124 18.65 11.58 1.15
C GLY A 124 19.15 10.19 0.76
N ALA A 125 19.62 9.38 1.72
CA ALA A 125 20.02 7.99 1.45
C ALA A 125 18.81 7.11 1.07
N ILE A 126 17.68 7.30 1.74
CA ILE A 126 16.44 6.60 1.38
C ILE A 126 16.01 6.98 -0.05
N ASP A 127 15.96 8.28 -0.35
CA ASP A 127 15.52 8.79 -1.65
C ASP A 127 16.46 8.37 -2.81
N ALA A 128 17.76 8.20 -2.54
CA ALA A 128 18.73 7.78 -3.54
C ALA A 128 18.66 6.29 -3.90
N VAL A 129 18.17 5.46 -2.98
CA VAL A 129 18.26 3.99 -3.11
C VAL A 129 16.91 3.33 -3.34
N VAL A 130 15.86 3.83 -2.68
CA VAL A 130 14.53 3.21 -2.70
C VAL A 130 13.79 3.57 -3.98
N ILE A 131 13.33 2.57 -4.71
CA ILE A 131 12.35 2.76 -5.76
C ILE A 131 10.97 2.84 -5.08
N PRO A 132 10.29 4.01 -5.14
CA PRO A 132 9.05 4.18 -4.42
C PRO A 132 7.92 3.33 -4.98
N ALA A 133 7.05 2.84 -4.11
CA ALA A 133 5.81 2.21 -4.51
C ALA A 133 4.90 3.19 -5.29
N LEU A 134 4.01 2.66 -6.14
CA LEU A 134 3.11 3.48 -6.96
C LEU A 134 2.27 4.47 -6.13
N SER A 135 1.83 4.05 -4.94
CA SER A 135 1.08 4.90 -4.01
C SER A 135 1.89 6.13 -3.55
N ALA A 136 3.18 5.96 -3.30
CA ALA A 136 4.08 7.04 -2.91
C ALA A 136 4.42 7.96 -4.11
N GLN A 137 4.64 7.38 -5.30
CA GLN A 137 4.90 8.16 -6.51
C GLN A 137 3.70 9.03 -6.92
N THR A 138 2.49 8.46 -6.88
CA THR A 138 1.27 9.20 -7.17
C THR A 138 0.92 10.23 -6.09
N PHE A 139 1.34 9.99 -4.84
CA PHE A 139 1.31 11.02 -3.80
C PHE A 139 2.22 12.20 -4.17
N ASP A 140 3.47 11.93 -4.58
CA ASP A 140 4.42 12.97 -5.01
C ASP A 140 3.87 13.80 -6.19
N ILE A 141 3.19 13.16 -7.15
CA ILE A 141 2.49 13.84 -8.28
C ILE A 141 1.39 14.77 -7.72
N SER A 142 0.51 14.25 -6.88
CA SER A 142 -0.61 15.02 -6.34
C SER A 142 -0.14 16.17 -5.45
N ASP A 143 0.91 15.96 -4.64
CA ASP A 143 1.52 17.02 -3.83
C ASP A 143 2.16 18.11 -4.71
N ALA A 144 2.83 17.74 -5.79
CA ALA A 144 3.38 18.69 -6.76
C ALA A 144 2.27 19.54 -7.40
N VAL A 145 1.12 18.94 -7.78
CA VAL A 145 -0.06 19.68 -8.28
C VAL A 145 -0.58 20.66 -7.24
N VAL A 146 -0.76 20.22 -6.00
CA VAL A 146 -1.24 21.09 -4.88
C VAL A 146 -0.27 22.24 -4.62
N ASN A 147 1.04 22.02 -4.76
CA ASN A 147 2.06 23.05 -4.61
C ASN A 147 2.26 23.90 -5.87
N ARG A 148 1.51 23.66 -6.94
CA ARG A 148 1.62 24.36 -8.24
C ARG A 148 2.96 24.15 -8.95
N ASP A 149 3.64 23.04 -8.64
CA ASP A 149 4.90 22.61 -9.25
C ASP A 149 4.60 21.56 -10.35
N PHE A 150 4.11 22.07 -11.48
CA PHE A 150 3.63 21.23 -12.57
C PHE A 150 4.76 20.55 -13.33
N GLU A 151 5.94 21.16 -13.41
CA GLU A 151 7.12 20.55 -14.02
C GLU A 151 7.50 19.29 -13.26
N LYS A 152 7.50 19.36 -11.92
CA LYS A 152 7.74 18.21 -11.06
C LYS A 152 6.66 17.15 -11.21
N ALA A 153 5.38 17.53 -11.31
CA ALA A 153 4.28 16.58 -11.49
C ALA A 153 4.44 15.80 -12.81
N LEU A 154 4.73 16.49 -13.92
CA LEU A 154 4.98 15.87 -15.23
C LEU A 154 6.24 15.01 -15.21
N PHE A 155 7.33 15.47 -14.62
CA PHE A 155 8.55 14.69 -14.47
C PHE A 155 8.29 13.37 -13.74
N LYS A 156 7.54 13.41 -12.62
CA LYS A 156 7.16 12.21 -11.87
C LYS A 156 6.27 11.27 -12.67
N LEU A 157 5.38 11.79 -13.50
CA LEU A 157 4.58 10.97 -14.40
C LEU A 157 5.45 10.27 -15.46
N GLN A 158 6.43 10.98 -16.03
CA GLN A 158 7.37 10.41 -17.00
C GLN A 158 8.25 9.31 -16.36
N GLU A 159 8.64 9.45 -15.09
CA GLU A 159 9.34 8.37 -14.37
C GLU A 159 8.48 7.09 -14.31
N LEU A 160 7.16 7.21 -14.07
CA LEU A 160 6.23 6.06 -14.10
C LEU A 160 6.15 5.41 -15.48
N TYR A 161 6.15 6.20 -16.55
CA TYR A 161 6.18 5.67 -17.91
C TYR A 161 7.48 4.94 -18.23
N ALA A 162 8.62 5.50 -17.82
CA ALA A 162 9.93 4.85 -17.99
C ALA A 162 9.99 3.49 -17.24
N MET A 163 9.23 3.35 -16.17
CA MET A 163 9.07 2.08 -15.43
C MET A 163 8.02 1.14 -16.04
N GLN A 164 7.43 1.50 -17.18
CA GLN A 164 6.37 0.75 -17.85
C GLN A 164 5.15 0.48 -16.95
N THR A 165 4.83 1.42 -16.06
CA THR A 165 3.66 1.31 -15.19
C THR A 165 2.39 1.48 -16.01
N ASP A 166 1.42 0.59 -15.84
CA ASP A 166 0.12 0.63 -16.53
C ASP A 166 -0.59 1.99 -16.30
N PRO A 167 -0.91 2.77 -17.34
CA PRO A 167 -1.57 4.05 -17.22
C PRO A 167 -2.92 4.00 -16.48
N ILE A 168 -3.66 2.90 -16.60
CA ILE A 168 -4.93 2.72 -15.86
C ILE A 168 -4.66 2.59 -14.36
N ALA A 169 -3.61 1.87 -13.97
CA ALA A 169 -3.20 1.75 -12.59
C ALA A 169 -2.73 3.11 -12.03
N VAL A 170 -1.99 3.90 -12.82
CA VAL A 170 -1.57 5.26 -12.46
C VAL A 170 -2.79 6.17 -12.24
N LEU A 171 -3.76 6.18 -13.16
CA LEU A 171 -5.00 6.95 -13.02
C LEU A 171 -5.76 6.55 -11.75
N GLY A 172 -5.91 5.25 -11.50
CA GLY A 172 -6.57 4.72 -10.31
C GLY A 172 -5.91 5.19 -9.02
N ALA A 173 -4.58 5.20 -8.97
CA ALA A 173 -3.80 5.63 -7.81
C ALA A 173 -3.86 7.15 -7.60
N ILE A 174 -3.78 7.97 -8.68
CA ILE A 174 -3.99 9.43 -8.62
C ILE A 174 -5.41 9.72 -8.11
N GLY A 175 -6.42 9.05 -8.66
CA GLY A 175 -7.82 9.21 -8.24
C GLY A 175 -8.03 8.84 -6.77
N ALA A 176 -7.39 7.78 -6.27
CA ALA A 176 -7.43 7.42 -4.87
C ALA A 176 -6.82 8.51 -3.98
N GLN A 177 -5.69 9.10 -4.39
CA GLN A 177 -5.03 10.17 -3.65
C GLN A 177 -5.86 11.46 -3.62
N LEU A 178 -6.46 11.85 -4.75
CA LEU A 178 -7.34 13.03 -4.81
C LEU A 178 -8.62 12.84 -3.98
N ARG A 179 -9.20 11.62 -3.92
CA ARG A 179 -10.31 11.31 -3.00
C ARG A 179 -9.89 11.45 -1.53
N ARG A 180 -8.71 10.97 -1.16
CA ARG A 180 -8.17 11.14 0.21
C ARG A 180 -7.96 12.61 0.56
N LEU A 181 -7.48 13.40 -0.39
CA LEU A 181 -7.33 14.84 -0.25
C LEU A 181 -8.69 15.53 0.00
N TYR A 182 -9.72 15.13 -0.75
CA TYR A 182 -11.08 15.63 -0.55
C TYR A 182 -11.64 15.24 0.83
N TYR A 183 -11.48 13.99 1.25
CA TYR A 183 -11.89 13.56 2.59
C TYR A 183 -11.18 14.37 3.68
N ALA A 184 -9.88 14.59 3.57
CA ALA A 184 -9.12 15.41 4.49
C ALA A 184 -9.65 16.84 4.51
N ARG A 185 -10.01 17.41 3.36
CA ARG A 185 -10.60 18.75 3.26
C ARG A 185 -11.95 18.84 3.97
N VAL A 186 -12.84 17.88 3.75
CA VAL A 186 -14.14 17.79 4.43
C VAL A 186 -13.99 17.66 5.94
N ILE A 187 -13.08 16.79 6.39
CA ILE A 187 -12.77 16.59 7.82
C ILE A 187 -12.28 17.90 8.45
N LEU A 188 -11.36 18.62 7.78
CA LEU A 188 -10.87 19.93 8.26
C LEU A 188 -12.00 20.96 8.37
N SER A 189 -12.91 21.02 7.40
CA SER A 189 -14.06 21.93 7.42
C SER A 189 -15.03 21.62 8.56
N ALA A 190 -15.11 20.36 8.99
CA ALA A 190 -15.91 19.92 10.14
C ALA A 190 -15.16 20.05 11.48
N GLY A 191 -13.94 20.58 11.51
CA GLY A 191 -13.12 20.72 12.72
C GLY A 191 -12.42 19.42 13.16
N GLY A 192 -12.44 18.39 12.33
CA GLY A 192 -11.74 17.12 12.57
C GLY A 192 -10.25 17.17 12.23
N GLY A 193 -9.57 16.07 12.49
CA GLY A 193 -8.11 15.97 12.34
C GLY A 193 -7.63 14.68 11.67
N GLN A 194 -6.35 14.42 11.83
CA GLN A 194 -5.66 13.29 11.20
C GLN A 194 -6.24 11.93 11.60
N LYS A 195 -6.70 11.80 12.86
CA LYS A 195 -7.21 10.53 13.39
C LYS A 195 -8.46 10.08 12.62
N GLU A 196 -9.39 11.00 12.40
CA GLU A 196 -10.62 10.75 11.62
C GLU A 196 -10.30 10.37 10.17
N LEU A 197 -9.27 11.00 9.57
CA LEU A 197 -8.81 10.64 8.23
C LEU A 197 -8.25 9.21 8.20
N MET A 198 -7.46 8.82 9.19
CA MET A 198 -6.90 7.48 9.31
C MET A 198 -8.00 6.43 9.48
N GLU A 199 -8.99 6.69 10.33
CA GLU A 199 -10.13 5.79 10.56
C GLU A 199 -10.98 5.61 9.28
N LEU A 200 -11.22 6.70 8.55
CA LEU A 200 -12.03 6.67 7.32
C LEU A 200 -11.31 6.00 6.15
N THR A 201 -10.01 6.21 6.01
CA THR A 201 -9.26 5.83 4.80
C THR A 201 -8.32 4.64 4.98
N GLY A 202 -8.05 4.23 6.20
CA GLY A 202 -7.03 3.23 6.53
C GLY A 202 -5.59 3.69 6.31
N LEU A 203 -5.36 4.99 6.07
CA LEU A 203 -4.01 5.52 5.92
C LEU A 203 -3.21 5.36 7.21
N LYS A 204 -1.92 5.08 7.08
CA LYS A 204 -0.96 5.15 8.17
C LYS A 204 -0.72 6.61 8.59
N SER A 205 -0.11 6.80 9.77
CA SER A 205 0.09 8.12 10.36
C SER A 205 0.84 9.08 9.43
N TYR A 206 1.95 8.66 8.86
CA TYR A 206 2.79 9.52 8.02
C TYR A 206 2.04 10.06 6.77
N PRO A 207 1.48 9.24 5.87
CA PRO A 207 0.74 9.74 4.71
C PRO A 207 -0.55 10.49 5.10
N ALA A 208 -1.20 10.16 6.21
CA ALA A 208 -2.34 10.91 6.69
C ALA A 208 -1.96 12.35 7.10
N GLY A 209 -0.85 12.52 7.81
CA GLY A 209 -0.32 13.84 8.17
C GLY A 209 0.02 14.70 6.95
N LEU A 210 0.67 14.10 5.95
CA LEU A 210 0.97 14.78 4.68
C LEU A 210 -0.32 15.19 3.94
N THR A 211 -1.31 14.27 3.85
CA THR A 211 -2.59 14.54 3.20
C THR A 211 -3.37 15.67 3.90
N MET A 212 -3.38 15.69 5.25
CA MET A 212 -3.99 16.79 6.03
C MET A 212 -3.30 18.12 5.77
N THR A 213 -1.96 18.11 5.63
CA THR A 213 -1.18 19.32 5.32
C THR A 213 -1.50 19.84 3.92
N ALA A 214 -1.57 18.97 2.93
CA ALA A 214 -1.95 19.29 1.56
C ALA A 214 -3.40 19.84 1.49
N ALA A 215 -4.33 19.23 2.24
CA ALA A 215 -5.74 19.61 2.25
C ALA A 215 -5.98 21.06 2.76
N ARG A 216 -5.07 21.62 3.56
CA ARG A 216 -5.13 23.04 3.99
C ARG A 216 -4.81 24.04 2.88
N ARG A 217 -4.18 23.59 1.80
CA ARG A 217 -3.72 24.42 0.68
C ARG A 217 -4.68 24.41 -0.50
N VAL A 218 -5.73 23.59 -0.45
CA VAL A 218 -6.72 23.46 -1.53
C VAL A 218 -8.12 23.86 -1.06
N THR A 219 -8.97 24.22 -2.02
CA THR A 219 -10.37 24.54 -1.78
C THR A 219 -11.26 23.31 -2.02
N ASP A 220 -12.49 23.35 -1.50
CA ASP A 220 -13.51 22.32 -1.76
C ASP A 220 -13.81 22.22 -3.27
N ARG A 221 -13.87 23.39 -3.94
CA ARG A 221 -14.07 23.47 -5.40
C ARG A 221 -12.98 22.73 -6.17
N PHE A 222 -11.71 22.99 -5.85
CA PHE A 222 -10.59 22.26 -6.47
C PHE A 222 -10.74 20.74 -6.30
N CYS A 223 -11.05 20.28 -5.08
CA CYS A 223 -11.20 18.85 -4.82
C CYS A 223 -12.34 18.22 -5.64
N GLN A 224 -13.47 18.91 -5.77
CA GLN A 224 -14.60 18.43 -6.57
C GLN A 224 -14.26 18.39 -8.05
N SER A 225 -13.69 19.48 -8.61
CA SER A 225 -13.24 19.53 -10.01
C SER A 225 -12.19 18.46 -10.28
N ALA A 226 -11.23 18.25 -9.38
CA ALA A 226 -10.19 17.23 -9.53
C ALA A 226 -10.75 15.81 -9.63
N ILE A 227 -11.75 15.46 -8.80
CA ILE A 227 -12.43 14.16 -8.88
C ILE A 227 -13.18 14.01 -10.21
N GLN A 228 -13.88 15.06 -10.67
CA GLN A 228 -14.58 15.04 -11.94
C GLN A 228 -13.61 14.83 -13.12
N LEU A 229 -12.47 15.52 -13.13
CA LEU A 229 -11.45 15.36 -14.15
C LEU A 229 -10.89 13.92 -14.20
N VAL A 230 -10.72 13.27 -13.05
CA VAL A 230 -10.31 11.85 -13.00
C VAL A 230 -11.37 10.96 -13.62
N LEU A 231 -12.66 11.18 -13.30
CA LEU A 231 -13.77 10.40 -13.87
C LEU A 231 -13.88 10.59 -15.38
N ASP A 232 -13.74 11.81 -15.88
CA ASP A 232 -13.77 12.11 -17.31
C ASP A 232 -12.58 11.44 -18.04
N THR A 233 -11.41 11.43 -17.41
CA THR A 233 -10.22 10.77 -17.95
C THR A 233 -10.40 9.25 -17.97
N ASP A 234 -10.95 8.64 -16.92
CA ASP A 234 -11.25 7.20 -16.86
C ASP A 234 -12.21 6.79 -17.97
N LEU A 235 -13.26 7.59 -18.19
CA LEU A 235 -14.19 7.38 -19.30
C LEU A 235 -13.49 7.50 -20.66
N ALA A 236 -12.67 8.52 -20.85
CA ALA A 236 -11.92 8.72 -22.09
C ALA A 236 -10.97 7.54 -22.38
N MET A 237 -10.24 7.04 -21.37
CA MET A 237 -9.35 5.88 -21.51
C MET A 237 -10.09 4.59 -21.92
N LYS A 238 -11.35 4.45 -21.52
CA LYS A 238 -12.18 3.28 -21.83
C LYS A 238 -12.91 3.37 -23.17
N THR A 239 -13.17 4.58 -23.66
CA THR A 239 -14.04 4.82 -24.84
C THR A 239 -13.31 5.36 -26.06
N SER A 240 -12.13 5.97 -25.90
CA SER A 240 -11.35 6.53 -27.00
C SER A 240 -10.21 5.62 -27.42
N ALA A 241 -9.85 5.69 -28.71
CA ALA A 241 -8.65 5.04 -29.26
C ALA A 241 -7.37 5.85 -29.01
N GLY A 242 -7.41 6.87 -28.13
CA GLY A 242 -6.27 7.74 -27.82
C GLY A 242 -5.21 7.03 -26.98
N GLU A 243 -3.98 7.52 -27.04
CA GLU A 243 -2.90 7.03 -26.18
C GLU A 243 -3.19 7.38 -24.73
N GLN A 244 -3.25 6.37 -23.87
CA GLN A 244 -3.63 6.52 -22.46
C GLN A 244 -2.66 7.43 -21.69
N GLU A 245 -1.38 7.42 -22.06
CA GLU A 245 -0.36 8.31 -21.49
C GLU A 245 -0.68 9.80 -21.76
N GLN A 246 -1.08 10.13 -22.99
CA GLN A 246 -1.48 11.50 -23.35
C GLN A 246 -2.71 11.97 -22.55
N LEU A 247 -3.65 11.07 -22.26
CA LEU A 247 -4.81 11.38 -21.42
C LEU A 247 -4.42 11.70 -19.97
N LEU A 248 -3.40 11.01 -19.42
CA LEU A 248 -2.85 11.34 -18.10
C LEU A 248 -2.13 12.68 -18.08
N GLU A 249 -1.34 12.99 -19.11
CA GLU A 249 -0.69 14.30 -19.23
C GLU A 249 -1.73 15.42 -19.30
N LEU A 250 -2.79 15.22 -20.11
CA LEU A 250 -3.89 16.18 -20.21
C LEU A 250 -4.62 16.34 -18.85
N LEU A 251 -4.81 15.25 -18.09
CA LEU A 251 -5.34 15.31 -16.73
C LEU A 251 -4.48 16.23 -15.85
N LEU A 252 -3.15 16.06 -15.85
CA LEU A 252 -2.26 16.91 -15.03
C LEU A 252 -2.34 18.39 -15.46
N VAL A 253 -2.39 18.67 -16.76
CA VAL A 253 -2.55 20.05 -17.25
C VAL A 253 -3.87 20.66 -16.77
N ARG A 254 -4.98 19.91 -16.83
CA ARG A 254 -6.30 20.39 -16.34
C ARG A 254 -6.32 20.57 -14.82
N LEU A 255 -5.71 19.65 -14.05
CA LEU A 255 -5.56 19.80 -12.61
C LEU A 255 -4.74 21.06 -12.27
N ALA A 256 -3.71 21.33 -13.08
CA ALA A 256 -2.91 22.53 -12.98
C ALA A 256 -3.73 23.80 -13.14
N GLN A 257 -4.59 23.86 -14.16
CA GLN A 257 -5.48 25.00 -14.41
C GLN A 257 -6.46 25.20 -13.24
N GLU A 258 -7.08 24.11 -12.75
CA GLU A 258 -7.98 24.20 -11.59
C GLU A 258 -7.27 24.70 -10.32
N ALA A 259 -6.03 24.27 -10.08
CA ALA A 259 -5.25 24.72 -8.92
C ALA A 259 -4.85 26.21 -9.00
N GLN A 260 -4.86 26.83 -10.19
CA GLN A 260 -4.62 28.27 -10.34
C GLN A 260 -5.88 29.12 -10.04
N HIS A 261 -7.06 28.56 -10.24
CA HIS A 261 -8.35 29.25 -10.13
C HIS A 261 -9.06 28.98 -8.79
N GLY A 262 -8.53 28.11 -7.96
CA GLY A 262 -9.04 27.75 -6.61
C GLY A 262 -8.12 28.22 -5.51
#